data_0ec88e2b32143e856e0eed7fae1faea3
#
_entry.id   0ec88e2b32143e856e0eed7fae1faea3
#
_cell.length_a   1.000
_cell.length_b   1.000
_cell.length_c   1.000
_cell.angle_alpha   90.00
_cell.angle_beta   90.00
_cell.angle_gamma   90.00
#
_symmetry.space_group_name_H-M   'P 1'
#
loop_
_entity.id
_entity.type
_entity.pdbx_description
1 polymer ?
#
loop_
_entity_poly.entity_id
_entity_poly.type
_entity_poly.pdbx_seq_one_letter_code
_entity_poly.pdbx_strand_id
1 'polypeptide(L)'
;VIQAPAGGLQRGAHACAPRTRVRMRGVSLLEMLLVVGLIAIAAVLAASVLSGGIDGMRLRSSAKEIAAQLRYTRAQAIASGQPQRFLIDPQAHRWQAPNGRHGEIPPSLAVRFSGARQSQRRQDEGAIQFFEDGAATGGRIELQARKASWRIDVAWLTGEVRVGRPPQQAGP
;
A
#
# COMPACT_ATOMS: atom_id res chain seq x y z
N VAL A 1 106.17 0.49 -22.85
CA VAL A 1 105.66 0.35 -21.51
C VAL A 1 104.15 0.57 -21.56
N ILE A 2 103.38 -0.53 -21.53
CA ILE A 2 101.92 -0.46 -21.56
C ILE A 2 101.41 -1.38 -20.48
N GLN A 3 100.75 -0.82 -19.54
CA GLN A 3 100.09 -1.50 -18.42
C GLN A 3 98.60 -1.62 -18.70
N ALA A 4 98.07 -2.83 -18.70
CA ALA A 4 96.63 -3.09 -18.80
C ALA A 4 95.98 -3.11 -17.42
N PRO A 5 94.74 -2.62 -17.27
CA PRO A 5 94.02 -2.83 -16.04
C PRO A 5 93.09 -4.02 -16.15
N ALA A 6 92.99 -4.75 -15.05
CA ALA A 6 92.17 -5.91 -14.82
C ALA A 6 90.66 -5.59 -14.79
N GLY A 7 89.92 -6.37 -15.52
CA GLY A 7 88.48 -6.30 -15.49
C GLY A 7 87.86 -6.99 -14.26
N GLY A 8 87.11 -6.23 -13.49
CA GLY A 8 86.31 -6.77 -12.38
C GLY A 8 85.00 -7.37 -12.89
N LEU A 9 84.78 -8.64 -12.70
CA LEU A 9 83.45 -9.29 -12.89
C LEU A 9 82.50 -8.95 -11.75
N GLN A 10 81.58 -8.08 -12.02
CA GLN A 10 80.46 -7.91 -11.11
C GLN A 10 79.40 -9.02 -11.32
N ARG A 11 79.37 -9.94 -10.38
CA ARG A 11 78.26 -10.90 -10.26
C ARG A 11 77.01 -10.20 -9.84
N GLY A 12 76.07 -10.06 -10.76
CA GLY A 12 74.70 -9.61 -10.47
C GLY A 12 73.97 -10.59 -9.55
N ALA A 13 73.73 -10.20 -8.32
CA ALA A 13 72.86 -10.90 -7.39
C ALA A 13 71.45 -10.69 -7.82
N HIS A 14 70.85 -11.64 -8.49
CA HIS A 14 69.38 -11.63 -8.73
C HIS A 14 68.67 -11.87 -7.39
N ALA A 15 68.13 -10.79 -6.78
CA ALA A 15 67.29 -10.89 -5.64
C ALA A 15 65.99 -11.58 -6.05
N CYS A 16 65.83 -12.82 -5.59
CA CYS A 16 64.61 -13.59 -5.74
C CYS A 16 63.52 -12.95 -4.85
N ALA A 17 62.59 -12.18 -5.45
CA ALA A 17 61.45 -11.63 -4.74
C ALA A 17 60.57 -12.79 -4.24
N PRO A 18 60.12 -12.79 -2.97
CA PRO A 18 59.24 -13.81 -2.46
C PRO A 18 57.88 -13.69 -3.16
N ARG A 19 57.51 -14.71 -3.95
CA ARG A 19 56.16 -14.86 -4.48
C ARG A 19 55.21 -15.10 -3.29
N THR A 20 54.50 -14.10 -2.86
CA THR A 20 53.36 -14.23 -1.94
C THR A 20 52.32 -15.13 -2.61
N ARG A 21 52.24 -16.38 -2.18
CA ARG A 21 51.17 -17.29 -2.57
C ARG A 21 49.88 -16.75 -1.94
N VAL A 22 49.04 -16.12 -2.75
CA VAL A 22 47.66 -15.85 -2.38
C VAL A 22 47.00 -17.21 -2.13
N ARG A 23 46.75 -17.51 -0.88
CA ARG A 23 46.04 -18.71 -0.45
C ARG A 23 44.60 -18.54 -0.89
N MET A 24 44.19 -19.12 -2.01
CA MET A 24 42.79 -19.23 -2.40
C MET A 24 42.12 -20.11 -1.36
N ARG A 25 41.36 -19.48 -0.47
CA ARG A 25 40.46 -20.18 0.46
C ARG A 25 39.28 -20.69 -0.38
N GLY A 26 39.23 -22.01 -0.56
CA GLY A 26 38.06 -22.66 -1.14
C GLY A 26 36.86 -22.42 -0.22
N VAL A 27 35.70 -22.01 -0.79
CA VAL A 27 34.44 -21.86 -0.07
C VAL A 27 33.89 -23.24 0.23
N SER A 28 33.54 -23.53 1.47
CA SER A 28 32.92 -24.80 1.85
C SER A 28 31.51 -24.90 1.29
N LEU A 29 31.11 -26.09 0.85
CA LEU A 29 29.74 -26.35 0.38
C LEU A 29 28.70 -26.02 1.49
N LEU A 30 29.07 -26.27 2.74
CA LEU A 30 28.27 -25.93 3.90
C LEU A 30 28.11 -24.40 4.09
N GLU A 31 29.16 -23.62 3.83
CA GLU A 31 29.15 -22.17 3.88
C GLU A 31 28.18 -21.56 2.85
N MET A 32 28.24 -22.12 1.59
CA MET A 32 27.30 -21.68 0.54
C MET A 32 25.87 -22.02 0.88
N LEU A 33 25.59 -23.19 1.47
CA LEU A 33 24.28 -23.61 1.89
C LEU A 33 23.73 -22.72 3.00
N LEU A 34 24.59 -22.32 3.95
CA LEU A 34 24.24 -21.42 5.04
C LEU A 34 23.94 -20.00 4.51
N VAL A 35 24.74 -19.49 3.56
CA VAL A 35 24.51 -18.18 2.94
C VAL A 35 23.19 -18.16 2.17
N VAL A 36 22.91 -19.18 1.35
CA VAL A 36 21.65 -19.28 0.61
C VAL A 36 20.46 -19.38 1.57
N GLY A 37 20.58 -20.15 2.64
CA GLY A 37 19.57 -20.23 3.69
C GLY A 37 19.29 -18.87 4.36
N LEU A 38 20.34 -18.13 4.69
CA LEU A 38 20.23 -16.79 5.28
C LEU A 38 19.56 -15.79 4.34
N ILE A 39 19.93 -15.81 3.05
CA ILE A 39 19.31 -14.97 2.03
C ILE A 39 17.82 -15.31 1.87
N ALA A 40 17.46 -16.60 1.86
CA ALA A 40 16.08 -17.02 1.77
C ALA A 40 15.24 -16.52 2.96
N ILE A 41 15.75 -16.62 4.18
CA ILE A 41 15.08 -16.09 5.37
C ILE A 41 14.95 -14.57 5.29
N ALA A 42 16.00 -13.87 4.92
CA ALA A 42 15.96 -12.42 4.77
C ALA A 42 14.94 -11.97 3.70
N ALA A 43 14.85 -12.69 2.58
CA ALA A 43 13.88 -12.42 1.52
C ALA A 43 12.43 -12.60 1.99
N VAL A 44 12.13 -13.64 2.77
CA VAL A 44 10.78 -13.87 3.35
C VAL A 44 10.42 -12.77 4.33
N LEU A 45 11.34 -12.34 5.18
CA LEU A 45 11.11 -11.23 6.12
C LEU A 45 10.88 -9.90 5.38
N ALA A 46 11.66 -9.60 4.36
CA ALA A 46 11.48 -8.41 3.53
C ALA A 46 10.13 -8.40 2.82
N ALA A 47 9.70 -9.52 2.24
CA ALA A 47 8.41 -9.64 1.57
C ALA A 47 7.22 -9.36 2.50
N SER A 48 7.29 -9.80 3.77
CA SER A 48 6.23 -9.57 4.75
C SER A 48 6.09 -8.08 5.16
N VAL A 49 7.19 -7.34 5.19
CA VAL A 49 7.17 -5.90 5.50
C VAL A 49 6.59 -5.08 4.32
N LEU A 50 6.96 -5.41 3.08
CA LEU A 50 6.45 -4.71 1.89
C LEU A 50 4.94 -4.89 1.71
N SER A 51 4.40 -6.08 1.98
CA SER A 51 2.97 -6.37 1.82
C SER A 51 2.08 -5.47 2.68
N GLY A 52 2.52 -5.12 3.90
CA GLY A 52 1.76 -4.24 4.81
C GLY A 52 1.66 -2.78 4.33
N GLY A 53 2.67 -2.27 3.62
CA GLY A 53 2.68 -0.90 3.08
C GLY A 53 1.70 -0.70 1.93
N ILE A 54 1.61 -1.67 1.03
CA ILE A 54 0.73 -1.63 -0.15
C ILE A 54 -0.75 -1.63 0.25
N ASP A 55 -1.13 -2.48 1.22
CA ASP A 55 -2.51 -2.54 1.70
C ASP A 55 -2.94 -1.24 2.37
N GLY A 56 -2.06 -0.58 3.12
CA GLY A 56 -2.33 0.73 3.73
C GLY A 56 -2.53 1.84 2.70
N MET A 57 -1.75 1.83 1.61
CA MET A 57 -1.91 2.79 0.50
C MET A 57 -3.22 2.56 -0.25
N ARG A 58 -3.55 1.31 -0.59
CA ARG A 58 -4.81 0.95 -1.25
C ARG A 58 -6.01 1.34 -0.39
N LEU A 59 -5.98 1.05 0.89
CA LEU A 59 -7.02 1.42 1.85
C LEU A 59 -7.27 2.94 1.86
N ARG A 60 -6.21 3.74 1.94
CA ARG A 60 -6.30 5.20 1.93
C ARG A 60 -6.79 5.74 0.59
N SER A 61 -6.33 5.17 -0.52
CA SER A 61 -6.72 5.55 -1.87
C SER A 61 -8.23 5.29 -2.09
N SER A 62 -8.70 4.08 -1.79
CA SER A 62 -10.11 3.71 -1.93
C SER A 62 -11.03 4.55 -1.04
N ALA A 63 -10.60 4.85 0.21
CA ALA A 63 -11.37 5.72 1.08
C ALA A 63 -11.52 7.15 0.52
N LYS A 64 -10.44 7.70 -0.04
CA LYS A 64 -10.47 9.02 -0.67
C LYS A 64 -11.32 9.02 -1.94
N GLU A 65 -11.24 7.99 -2.75
CA GLU A 65 -12.02 7.82 -3.96
C GLU A 65 -13.52 7.80 -3.66
N ILE A 66 -13.95 6.92 -2.75
CA ILE A 66 -15.36 6.85 -2.33
C ILE A 66 -15.84 8.19 -1.78
N ALA A 67 -15.04 8.86 -0.96
CA ALA A 67 -15.41 10.18 -0.43
C ALA A 67 -15.51 11.25 -1.53
N ALA A 68 -14.65 11.20 -2.56
CA ALA A 68 -14.74 12.09 -3.71
C ALA A 68 -16.04 11.85 -4.50
N GLN A 69 -16.44 10.59 -4.68
CA GLN A 69 -17.70 10.26 -5.36
C GLN A 69 -18.95 10.65 -4.54
N LEU A 70 -18.90 10.52 -3.23
CA LEU A 70 -19.97 11.03 -2.36
C LEU A 70 -20.11 12.54 -2.46
N ARG A 71 -19.01 13.29 -2.45
CA ARG A 71 -19.02 14.75 -2.65
C ARG A 71 -19.52 15.13 -4.04
N TYR A 72 -19.12 14.38 -5.06
CA TYR A 72 -19.63 14.54 -6.42
C TYR A 72 -21.14 14.30 -6.47
N THR A 73 -21.65 13.23 -5.85
CA THR A 73 -23.08 12.92 -5.79
C THR A 73 -23.87 14.06 -5.12
N ARG A 74 -23.34 14.61 -4.03
CA ARG A 74 -23.93 15.79 -3.37
C ARG A 74 -23.97 17.01 -4.29
N ALA A 75 -22.83 17.31 -4.95
CA ALA A 75 -22.75 18.44 -5.89
C ALA A 75 -23.74 18.28 -7.06
N GLN A 76 -23.91 17.06 -7.57
CA GLN A 76 -24.89 16.75 -8.60
C GLN A 76 -26.34 16.94 -8.12
N ALA A 77 -26.67 16.56 -6.89
CA ALA A 77 -28.01 16.80 -6.33
C ALA A 77 -28.33 18.29 -6.26
N ILE A 78 -27.40 19.10 -5.77
CA ILE A 78 -27.55 20.56 -5.69
C ILE A 78 -27.63 21.18 -7.10
N ALA A 79 -26.75 20.79 -8.01
CA ALA A 79 -26.68 21.37 -9.36
C ALA A 79 -27.89 21.01 -10.25
N SER A 80 -28.43 19.79 -10.10
CA SER A 80 -29.57 19.32 -10.89
C SER A 80 -30.94 19.71 -10.26
N GLY A 81 -30.96 20.13 -9.00
CA GLY A 81 -32.22 20.31 -8.23
C GLY A 81 -33.01 19.01 -8.09
N GLN A 82 -32.37 17.87 -8.15
CA GLN A 82 -32.99 16.55 -8.06
C GLN A 82 -32.17 15.65 -7.10
N PRO A 83 -32.85 14.83 -6.28
CA PRO A 83 -32.20 13.90 -5.40
C PRO A 83 -31.30 12.92 -6.17
N GLN A 84 -30.08 12.74 -5.69
CA GLN A 84 -29.08 11.84 -6.27
C GLN A 84 -28.68 10.75 -5.27
N ARG A 85 -28.34 9.57 -5.78
CA ARG A 85 -27.99 8.41 -4.96
C ARG A 85 -26.58 7.95 -5.23
N PHE A 86 -25.89 7.61 -4.14
CA PHE A 86 -24.67 6.82 -4.14
C PHE A 86 -25.01 5.44 -3.61
N LEU A 87 -24.65 4.39 -4.36
CA LEU A 87 -24.86 2.99 -4.01
C LEU A 87 -23.52 2.36 -3.67
N ILE A 88 -23.50 1.50 -2.68
CA ILE A 88 -22.35 0.68 -2.34
C ILE A 88 -22.82 -0.75 -2.06
N ASP A 89 -22.15 -1.70 -2.69
CA ASP A 89 -22.36 -3.13 -2.48
C ASP A 89 -21.11 -3.69 -1.80
N PRO A 90 -21.15 -3.91 -0.48
CA PRO A 90 -20.03 -4.48 0.28
C PRO A 90 -19.69 -5.91 -0.13
N GLN A 91 -20.66 -6.69 -0.61
CA GLN A 91 -20.47 -8.08 -1.01
C GLN A 91 -19.79 -8.17 -2.39
N ALA A 92 -20.29 -7.38 -3.34
CA ALA A 92 -19.73 -7.32 -4.68
C ALA A 92 -18.51 -6.42 -4.81
N HIS A 93 -18.07 -5.77 -3.72
CA HIS A 93 -16.95 -4.82 -3.69
C HIS A 93 -17.04 -3.74 -4.77
N ARG A 94 -18.25 -3.16 -4.95
CA ARG A 94 -18.52 -2.14 -5.98
C ARG A 94 -19.26 -0.96 -5.40
N TRP A 95 -19.07 0.19 -6.04
CA TRP A 95 -19.87 1.37 -5.78
C TRP A 95 -20.39 1.96 -7.10
N GLN A 96 -21.49 2.69 -7.02
CA GLN A 96 -22.11 3.39 -8.14
C GLN A 96 -22.53 4.79 -7.71
N ALA A 97 -22.26 5.77 -8.57
CA ALA A 97 -22.62 7.17 -8.38
C ALA A 97 -23.43 7.67 -9.60
N PRO A 98 -24.00 8.88 -9.54
CA PRO A 98 -24.76 9.46 -10.65
C PRO A 98 -23.98 9.52 -11.97
N ASN A 99 -24.72 9.66 -13.07
CA ASN A 99 -24.19 9.75 -14.43
C ASN A 99 -23.38 8.51 -14.87
N GLY A 100 -23.77 7.32 -14.38
CA GLY A 100 -23.13 6.05 -14.75
C GLY A 100 -21.74 5.83 -14.19
N ARG A 101 -21.30 6.68 -13.25
CA ARG A 101 -20.00 6.49 -12.59
C ARG A 101 -20.06 5.28 -11.67
N HIS A 102 -19.07 4.44 -11.77
CA HIS A 102 -18.94 3.24 -10.95
C HIS A 102 -17.46 2.93 -10.71
N GLY A 103 -17.19 2.08 -9.74
CA GLY A 103 -15.84 1.61 -9.47
C GLY A 103 -15.84 0.39 -8.57
N GLU A 104 -14.66 -0.20 -8.46
CA GLU A 104 -14.43 -1.42 -7.68
C GLU A 104 -13.58 -1.10 -6.45
N ILE A 105 -13.88 -1.82 -5.38
CA ILE A 105 -13.12 -1.76 -4.13
C ILE A 105 -12.23 -3.00 -4.11
N PRO A 106 -10.91 -2.87 -3.88
CA PRO A 106 -10.03 -4.04 -3.83
C PRO A 106 -10.56 -5.13 -2.90
N PRO A 107 -10.62 -6.40 -3.33
CA PRO A 107 -11.17 -7.50 -2.53
C PRO A 107 -10.36 -7.79 -1.25
N SER A 108 -9.14 -7.25 -1.16
CA SER A 108 -8.32 -7.30 0.06
C SER A 108 -8.83 -6.40 1.19
N LEU A 109 -9.80 -5.51 0.91
CA LEU A 109 -10.39 -4.59 1.87
C LEU A 109 -11.76 -5.12 2.32
N ALA A 110 -11.95 -5.29 3.61
CA ALA A 110 -13.29 -5.53 4.14
C ALA A 110 -14.08 -4.22 4.11
N VAL A 111 -15.31 -4.28 3.60
CA VAL A 111 -16.23 -3.15 3.46
C VAL A 111 -17.42 -3.36 4.38
N ARG A 112 -17.75 -2.33 5.17
CA ARG A 112 -18.97 -2.30 5.98
C ARG A 112 -19.73 -1.01 5.70
N PHE A 113 -21.04 -1.11 5.59
CA PHE A 113 -21.93 0.01 5.45
C PHE A 113 -22.92 0.05 6.62
N SER A 114 -23.16 1.24 7.17
CA SER A 114 -24.25 1.50 8.11
C SER A 114 -24.91 2.81 7.75
N GLY A 115 -26.21 2.75 7.50
CA GLY A 115 -27.01 3.92 7.09
C GLY A 115 -28.49 3.73 7.39
N ALA A 116 -29.32 4.70 6.99
CA ALA A 116 -30.75 4.62 7.18
C ALA A 116 -31.35 3.41 6.43
N ARG A 117 -32.09 2.57 7.13
CA ARG A 117 -32.69 1.34 6.59
C ARG A 117 -33.65 1.57 5.42
N GLN A 118 -34.21 2.75 5.30
CA GLN A 118 -35.16 3.11 4.23
C GLN A 118 -34.51 3.23 2.84
N SER A 119 -33.19 3.31 2.75
CA SER A 119 -32.47 3.44 1.48
C SER A 119 -31.96 2.12 0.91
N GLN A 120 -32.20 0.99 1.59
CA GLN A 120 -31.74 -0.33 1.16
C GLN A 120 -32.77 -0.97 0.21
N ARG A 121 -32.43 -1.06 -1.07
CA ARG A 121 -33.21 -1.83 -2.07
C ARG A 121 -33.04 -3.33 -1.93
N ARG A 122 -31.91 -3.79 -1.40
CA ARG A 122 -31.59 -5.17 -1.05
C ARG A 122 -30.94 -5.17 0.32
N GLN A 123 -31.04 -6.27 1.06
CA GLN A 123 -30.45 -6.41 2.40
C GLN A 123 -28.93 -6.20 2.45
N ASP A 124 -28.25 -6.35 1.31
CA ASP A 124 -26.79 -6.31 1.18
C ASP A 124 -26.28 -5.02 0.51
N GLU A 125 -27.15 -4.17 -0.03
CA GLU A 125 -26.81 -2.93 -0.74
C GLU A 125 -27.01 -1.71 0.15
N GLY A 126 -25.96 -0.89 0.33
CA GLY A 126 -26.04 0.39 1.03
C GLY A 126 -26.34 1.52 0.05
N ALA A 127 -27.23 2.45 0.44
CA ALA A 127 -27.52 3.65 -0.33
C ALA A 127 -27.44 4.90 0.53
N ILE A 128 -26.77 5.94 0.03
CA ILE A 128 -26.79 7.29 0.59
C ILE A 128 -27.43 8.19 -0.46
N GLN A 129 -28.56 8.79 -0.11
CA GLN A 129 -29.24 9.76 -0.96
C GLN A 129 -28.89 11.18 -0.50
N PHE A 130 -28.56 12.03 -1.47
CA PHE A 130 -28.39 13.47 -1.27
C PHE A 130 -29.58 14.20 -1.89
N PHE A 131 -30.03 15.25 -1.21
CA PHE A 131 -31.14 16.07 -1.63
C PHE A 131 -30.65 17.35 -2.30
N GLU A 132 -31.58 18.07 -2.94
CA GLU A 132 -31.31 19.31 -3.68
C GLU A 132 -30.77 20.44 -2.79
N ASP A 133 -31.14 20.46 -1.50
CA ASP A 133 -30.64 21.40 -0.50
C ASP A 133 -29.24 21.03 0.04
N GLY A 134 -28.68 19.89 -0.43
CA GLY A 134 -27.39 19.38 0.00
C GLY A 134 -27.42 18.54 1.27
N ALA A 135 -28.56 18.32 1.91
CA ALA A 135 -28.76 17.36 2.98
C ALA A 135 -28.63 15.91 2.44
N ALA A 136 -28.57 14.94 3.34
CA ALA A 136 -28.47 13.53 2.96
C ALA A 136 -29.24 12.62 3.92
N THR A 137 -29.46 11.38 3.51
CA THR A 137 -29.98 10.35 4.45
C THR A 137 -28.98 9.99 5.53
N GLY A 138 -27.72 10.43 5.37
CA GLY A 138 -26.62 10.06 6.25
C GLY A 138 -26.14 8.63 6.04
N GLY A 139 -25.01 8.30 6.62
CA GLY A 139 -24.46 6.95 6.58
C GLY A 139 -22.97 6.92 6.90
N ARG A 140 -22.49 5.71 7.09
CA ARG A 140 -21.08 5.43 7.36
C ARG A 140 -20.60 4.28 6.52
N ILE A 141 -19.45 4.46 5.91
CA ILE A 141 -18.70 3.43 5.19
C ILE A 141 -17.40 3.20 5.92
N GLU A 142 -17.12 1.97 6.29
CA GLU A 142 -15.86 1.55 6.91
C GLU A 142 -15.13 0.62 5.96
N LEU A 143 -13.88 0.96 5.69
CA LEU A 143 -12.93 0.14 4.95
C LEU A 143 -11.86 -0.35 5.91
N GLN A 144 -11.57 -1.64 5.88
CA GLN A 144 -10.57 -2.24 6.76
C GLN A 144 -9.60 -3.11 5.97
N ALA A 145 -8.30 -2.97 6.26
CA ALA A 145 -7.24 -3.83 5.77
C ALA A 145 -6.39 -4.27 6.95
N ARG A 146 -6.36 -5.57 7.24
CA ARG A 146 -5.61 -6.14 8.38
C ARG A 146 -5.89 -5.38 9.70
N LYS A 147 -4.90 -4.57 10.18
CA LYS A 147 -4.99 -3.79 11.42
C LYS A 147 -5.34 -2.31 11.19
N ALA A 148 -5.45 -1.88 9.95
CA ALA A 148 -5.76 -0.50 9.60
C ALA A 148 -7.21 -0.36 9.13
N SER A 149 -7.87 0.71 9.55
CA SER A 149 -9.24 1.03 9.11
C SER A 149 -9.36 2.51 8.78
N TRP A 150 -10.22 2.79 7.82
CA TRP A 150 -10.64 4.14 7.44
C TRP A 150 -12.15 4.22 7.45
N ARG A 151 -12.64 5.37 7.89
CA ARG A 151 -14.06 5.63 8.01
C ARG A 151 -14.44 6.85 7.19
N ILE A 152 -15.59 6.75 6.51
CA ILE A 152 -16.20 7.82 5.75
C ILE A 152 -17.57 8.03 6.37
N ASP A 153 -17.79 9.18 6.99
CA ASP A 153 -19.04 9.57 7.60
C ASP A 153 -19.73 10.62 6.73
N VAL A 154 -21.03 10.43 6.48
CA VAL A 154 -21.88 11.42 5.81
C VAL A 154 -22.90 11.93 6.82
N ALA A 155 -22.84 13.22 7.12
CA ALA A 155 -23.77 13.87 8.05
C ALA A 155 -25.15 14.01 7.38
N TRP A 156 -26.20 13.57 8.06
CA TRP A 156 -27.57 13.58 7.51
C TRP A 156 -28.09 15.01 7.24
N LEU A 157 -27.83 15.94 8.13
CA LEU A 157 -28.39 17.31 8.02
C LEU A 157 -27.69 18.17 6.97
N THR A 158 -26.37 18.03 6.84
CA THR A 158 -25.55 18.91 5.98
C THR A 158 -25.03 18.20 4.73
N GLY A 159 -25.14 16.86 4.66
CA GLY A 159 -24.49 16.05 3.62
C GLY A 159 -22.96 16.15 3.62
N GLU A 160 -22.35 16.66 4.70
CA GLU A 160 -20.90 16.78 4.79
C GLU A 160 -20.26 15.41 4.82
N VAL A 161 -19.24 15.22 3.95
CA VAL A 161 -18.48 13.98 3.84
C VAL A 161 -17.14 14.13 4.54
N ARG A 162 -16.98 13.44 5.66
CA ARG A 162 -15.76 13.41 6.47
C ARG A 162 -15.05 12.08 6.29
N VAL A 163 -13.72 12.14 6.12
CA VAL A 163 -12.86 10.95 5.99
C VAL A 163 -11.80 10.98 7.06
N GLY A 164 -11.66 9.89 7.78
CA GLY A 164 -10.66 9.80 8.85
C GLY A 164 -10.39 8.38 9.28
N ARG A 165 -9.41 8.23 10.15
CA ARG A 165 -9.25 7.00 10.90
C ARG A 165 -10.27 6.98 12.03
N PRO A 166 -10.91 5.83 12.31
CA PRO A 166 -11.74 5.73 13.50
C PRO A 166 -10.87 6.02 14.72
N PRO A 167 -11.42 6.65 15.78
CA PRO A 167 -10.71 6.76 17.04
C PRO A 167 -10.32 5.33 17.45
N GLN A 168 -9.04 5.14 17.77
CA GLN A 168 -8.61 3.88 18.37
C GLN A 168 -9.44 3.73 19.66
N GLN A 169 -10.32 2.73 19.68
CA GLN A 169 -10.90 2.32 20.94
C GLN A 169 -9.72 1.88 21.80
N ALA A 170 -9.38 2.71 22.79
CA ALA A 170 -8.56 2.25 23.89
C ALA A 170 -9.30 1.02 24.43
N GLY A 171 -8.71 -0.14 24.28
CA GLY A 171 -9.24 -1.37 24.85
C GLY A 171 -9.39 -1.20 26.37
N PRO A 172 -10.35 -1.94 26.96
CA PRO A 172 -10.55 -1.94 28.38
C PRO A 172 -9.31 -2.43 29.14
#